data_4304911ba695e558d75122097af2d945
#
_entry.id   4304911ba695e558d75122097af2d945
#
_cell.length_a   1.000
_cell.length_b   1.000
_cell.length_c   1.000
_cell.angle_alpha   90.00
_cell.angle_beta   90.00
_cell.angle_gamma   90.00
#
_symmetry.space_group_name_H-M   'P 1'
#
loop_
_entity.id
_entity.type
_entity.pdbx_description
1 polymer ?
#
loop_
_entity_poly.entity_id
_entity_poly.type
_entity_poly.pdbx_seq_one_letter_code
_entity_poly.pdbx_strand_id
1 'polypeptide(L)'
;MQESAKESNYYRQMFDFTNCNPSQREAVTFGEGPLLVLAGPGSGKTFTITQRILYLIHEKQIPPQKLLVITFTREAAVSMRQRFLQISPQHTTVNFGTFHSCFYQILLRSGRVSPGNILNEK
;
A
#
# COMPACT_ATOMS: atom_id res chain seq x y z
N MET A 1 2.76 24.67 -16.57
CA MET A 1 1.44 24.19 -17.06
C MET A 1 1.52 22.98 -17.97
N GLN A 2 2.50 22.86 -18.86
CA GLN A 2 2.64 21.67 -19.73
C GLN A 2 3.19 20.45 -19.00
N GLU A 3 3.94 20.61 -17.92
CA GLU A 3 4.48 19.51 -17.12
C GLU A 3 3.41 18.80 -16.30
N SER A 4 2.44 19.52 -15.72
CA SER A 4 1.36 18.91 -14.95
C SER A 4 0.42 18.05 -15.80
N ALA A 5 0.22 18.41 -17.09
CA ALA A 5 -0.58 17.61 -18.00
C ALA A 5 0.17 16.33 -18.47
N LYS A 6 1.49 16.40 -18.62
CA LYS A 6 2.33 15.24 -18.94
C LYS A 6 2.43 14.28 -17.75
N GLU A 7 2.61 14.80 -16.54
CA GLU A 7 2.57 14.01 -15.33
C GLU A 7 1.19 13.36 -15.13
N SER A 8 0.12 14.12 -15.31
CA SER A 8 -1.24 13.59 -15.22
C SER A 8 -1.49 12.47 -16.25
N ASN A 9 -0.95 12.57 -17.46
CA ASN A 9 -1.05 11.53 -18.47
C ASN A 9 -0.18 10.31 -18.17
N TYR A 10 1.02 10.54 -17.62
CA TYR A 10 1.90 9.45 -17.19
C TYR A 10 1.25 8.66 -16.06
N TYR A 11 0.66 9.34 -15.10
CA TYR A 11 -0.04 8.71 -13.99
C TYR A 11 -1.36 8.05 -14.42
N ARG A 12 -2.08 8.62 -15.40
CA ARG A 12 -3.26 7.99 -15.98
C ARG A 12 -2.94 6.70 -16.71
N GLN A 13 -1.76 6.58 -17.29
CA GLN A 13 -1.31 5.33 -17.91
C GLN A 13 -0.99 4.25 -16.86
N MET A 14 -0.65 4.62 -15.63
CA MET A 14 -0.46 3.68 -14.53
C MET A 14 -1.78 3.14 -13.97
N PHE A 15 -2.91 3.84 -14.18
CA PHE A 15 -4.25 3.39 -13.83
C PHE A 15 -4.91 2.71 -15.03
N ASP A 16 -4.27 1.69 -15.53
CA ASP A 16 -4.87 0.88 -16.58
C ASP A 16 -5.82 -0.13 -15.96
N PHE A 17 -7.10 0.25 -15.89
CA PHE A 17 -8.16 -0.62 -15.42
C PHE A 17 -8.52 -1.72 -16.42
N THR A 18 -7.91 -1.76 -17.60
CA THR A 18 -8.23 -2.78 -18.61
C THR A 18 -7.94 -4.19 -18.13
N ASN A 19 -6.95 -4.35 -17.24
CA ASN A 19 -6.59 -5.63 -16.65
C ASN A 19 -7.34 -5.94 -15.36
N CYS A 20 -8.22 -5.04 -14.91
CA CYS A 20 -9.06 -5.26 -13.73
C CYS A 20 -10.42 -5.82 -14.14
N ASN A 21 -10.85 -6.89 -13.48
CA ASN A 21 -12.24 -7.28 -13.55
C ASN A 21 -13.13 -6.29 -12.76
N PRO A 22 -14.46 -6.32 -12.91
CA PRO A 22 -15.35 -5.37 -12.22
C PRO A 22 -15.19 -5.36 -10.70
N SER A 23 -15.01 -6.52 -10.07
CA SER A 23 -14.82 -6.62 -8.62
C SER A 23 -13.50 -6.03 -8.16
N GLN A 24 -12.42 -6.25 -8.91
CA GLN A 24 -11.12 -5.64 -8.64
C GLN A 24 -11.18 -4.11 -8.77
N ARG A 25 -11.82 -3.63 -9.81
CA ARG A 25 -12.01 -2.20 -10.02
C ARG A 25 -12.79 -1.54 -8.88
N GLU A 26 -13.85 -2.20 -8.42
CA GLU A 26 -14.62 -1.74 -7.28
C GLU A 26 -13.76 -1.64 -6.01
N ALA A 27 -12.95 -2.67 -5.73
CA ALA A 27 -12.03 -2.67 -4.60
C ALA A 27 -10.97 -1.57 -4.70
N VAL A 28 -10.42 -1.34 -5.89
CA VAL A 28 -9.40 -0.30 -6.14
C VAL A 28 -9.97 1.10 -5.93
N THR A 29 -11.19 1.36 -6.38
CA THR A 29 -11.81 2.69 -6.38
C THR A 29 -12.71 2.97 -5.19
N PHE A 30 -12.89 2.01 -4.28
CA PHE A 30 -13.72 2.20 -3.09
C PHE A 30 -13.30 3.45 -2.32
N GLY A 31 -14.30 4.24 -1.87
CA GLY A 31 -14.07 5.51 -1.21
C GLY A 31 -13.59 5.40 0.23
N GLU A 32 -14.31 6.05 1.13
CA GLU A 32 -13.95 6.11 2.55
C GLU A 32 -14.63 5.00 3.35
N GLY A 33 -13.96 4.58 4.40
CA GLY A 33 -14.45 3.60 5.35
C GLY A 33 -13.83 2.22 5.18
N PRO A 34 -14.17 1.29 6.07
CA PRO A 34 -13.66 -0.08 6.01
C PRO A 34 -14.23 -0.83 4.81
N LEU A 35 -13.35 -1.60 4.17
CA LEU A 35 -13.71 -2.47 3.05
C LEU A 35 -13.14 -3.87 3.31
N LEU A 36 -13.96 -4.88 3.20
CA LEU A 36 -13.53 -6.28 3.22
C LEU A 36 -13.61 -6.84 1.80
N VAL A 37 -12.49 -7.32 1.28
CA VAL A 37 -12.42 -7.97 -0.02
C VAL A 37 -12.09 -9.44 0.18
N LEU A 38 -12.99 -10.31 -0.26
CA LEU A 38 -12.78 -11.75 -0.23
C LEU A 38 -12.23 -12.19 -1.58
N ALA A 39 -11.07 -12.82 -1.56
CA ALA A 39 -10.38 -13.24 -2.78
C ALA A 39 -9.72 -14.60 -2.59
N GLY A 40 -9.97 -15.49 -3.51
CA GLY A 40 -9.36 -16.82 -3.52
C GLY A 40 -7.92 -16.83 -4.06
N PRO A 41 -7.22 -17.98 -3.98
CA PRO A 41 -5.91 -18.12 -4.59
C PRO A 41 -5.95 -17.84 -6.10
N GLY A 42 -4.95 -17.13 -6.61
CA GLY A 42 -4.86 -16.80 -8.03
C GLY A 42 -5.79 -15.70 -8.51
N SER A 43 -6.47 -14.99 -7.61
CA SER A 43 -7.44 -13.94 -7.96
C SER A 43 -6.80 -12.56 -8.24
N GLY A 44 -5.47 -12.45 -8.15
CA GLY A 44 -4.78 -11.17 -8.34
C GLY A 44 -4.84 -10.24 -7.13
N LYS A 45 -4.82 -10.78 -5.92
CA LYS A 45 -4.88 -9.97 -4.67
C LYS A 45 -3.77 -8.93 -4.58
N THR A 46 -2.54 -9.32 -4.86
CA THR A 46 -1.39 -8.39 -4.82
C THR A 46 -1.53 -7.29 -5.86
N PHE A 47 -1.96 -7.64 -7.07
CA PHE A 47 -2.24 -6.67 -8.12
C PHE A 47 -3.31 -5.66 -7.66
N THR A 48 -4.40 -6.14 -7.10
CA THR A 48 -5.49 -5.29 -6.61
C THR A 48 -5.01 -4.32 -5.53
N ILE A 49 -4.23 -4.81 -4.57
CA ILE A 49 -3.69 -3.97 -3.49
C ILE A 49 -2.73 -2.91 -4.05
N THR A 50 -1.82 -3.28 -4.94
CA THR A 50 -0.89 -2.32 -5.54
C THR A 50 -1.62 -1.24 -6.34
N GLN A 51 -2.64 -1.61 -7.09
CA GLN A 51 -3.47 -0.65 -7.83
C GLN A 51 -4.25 0.28 -6.89
N ARG A 52 -4.76 -0.25 -5.78
CA ARG A 52 -5.42 0.57 -4.77
C ARG A 52 -4.48 1.60 -4.14
N ILE A 53 -3.27 1.21 -3.81
CA ILE A 53 -2.25 2.12 -3.28
C ILE A 53 -2.02 3.27 -4.27
N LEU A 54 -1.81 2.96 -5.54
CA LEU A 54 -1.61 3.95 -6.59
C LEU A 54 -2.83 4.86 -6.74
N TYR A 55 -4.03 4.31 -6.73
CA TYR A 55 -5.27 5.07 -6.79
C TYR A 55 -5.39 6.07 -5.62
N LEU A 56 -5.09 5.61 -4.40
CA LEU A 56 -5.15 6.49 -3.22
C LEU A 56 -4.13 7.62 -3.30
N ILE A 57 -2.94 7.36 -3.82
CA ILE A 57 -1.91 8.39 -3.98
C ILE A 57 -2.30 9.39 -5.06
N HIS A 58 -2.71 8.93 -6.24
CA HIS A 58 -2.88 9.77 -7.41
C HIS A 58 -4.26 10.41 -7.51
N GLU A 59 -5.32 9.66 -7.26
CA GLU A 59 -6.69 10.18 -7.35
C GLU A 59 -7.17 10.84 -6.06
N LYS A 60 -6.84 10.24 -4.91
CA LYS A 60 -7.22 10.77 -3.61
C LYS A 60 -6.16 11.69 -3.01
N GLN A 61 -4.99 11.81 -3.64
CA GLN A 61 -3.90 12.69 -3.22
C GLN A 61 -3.44 12.43 -1.79
N ILE A 62 -3.48 11.17 -1.38
CA ILE A 62 -2.98 10.77 -0.06
C ILE A 62 -1.45 10.71 -0.12
N PRO A 63 -0.73 11.39 0.78
CA PRO A 63 0.72 11.29 0.83
C PRO A 63 1.18 9.84 1.05
N PRO A 64 2.16 9.34 0.29
CA PRO A 64 2.60 7.94 0.40
C PRO A 64 3.01 7.53 1.81
N GLN A 65 3.63 8.43 2.58
CA GLN A 65 4.05 8.16 3.95
C GLN A 65 2.88 7.96 4.94
N LYS A 66 1.66 8.31 4.56
CA LYS A 66 0.46 8.07 5.35
C LYS A 66 -0.22 6.74 5.03
N LEU A 67 0.29 6.01 4.04
CA LEU A 67 -0.22 4.70 3.70
C LEU A 67 0.57 3.63 4.42
N LEU A 68 -0.15 2.69 5.00
CA LEU A 68 0.41 1.56 5.73
C LEU A 68 -0.19 0.27 5.20
N VAL A 69 0.67 -0.60 4.69
CA VAL A 69 0.29 -1.93 4.21
C VAL A 69 0.81 -2.96 5.20
N ILE A 70 -0.11 -3.67 5.83
CA ILE A 70 0.21 -4.66 6.84
C ILE A 70 0.01 -6.05 6.27
N THR A 71 1.01 -6.90 6.44
CA THR A 71 0.97 -8.31 6.07
C THR A 71 1.17 -9.19 7.31
N PHE A 72 0.87 -10.47 7.17
CA PHE A 72 1.05 -11.41 8.27
C PHE A 72 2.52 -11.75 8.52
N THR A 73 3.34 -11.89 7.46
CA THR A 73 4.76 -12.25 7.58
C THR A 73 5.66 -11.15 7.03
N ARG A 74 6.91 -11.13 7.53
CA ARG A 74 7.93 -10.21 7.04
C ARG A 74 8.24 -10.46 5.56
N GLU A 75 8.31 -11.71 5.15
CA GLU A 75 8.59 -12.10 3.78
C GLU A 75 7.50 -11.59 2.83
N ALA A 76 6.24 -11.69 3.24
CA ALA A 76 5.12 -11.14 2.45
C ALA A 76 5.18 -9.62 2.35
N ALA A 77 5.57 -8.94 3.42
CA ALA A 77 5.74 -7.48 3.40
C ALA A 77 6.85 -7.05 2.43
N VAL A 78 8.00 -7.73 2.47
CA VAL A 78 9.12 -7.46 1.57
C VAL A 78 8.72 -7.73 0.12
N SER A 79 8.08 -8.86 -0.14
CA SER A 79 7.64 -9.25 -1.49
C SER A 79 6.65 -8.23 -2.06
N MET A 80 5.68 -7.81 -1.28
CA MET A 80 4.68 -6.83 -1.71
C MET A 80 5.31 -5.46 -1.98
N ARG A 81 6.22 -5.02 -1.12
CA ARG A 81 6.98 -3.79 -1.33
C ARG A 81 7.77 -3.84 -2.64
N GLN A 82 8.47 -4.92 -2.90
CA GLN A 82 9.25 -5.09 -4.12
C GLN A 82 8.36 -5.01 -5.37
N ARG A 83 7.23 -5.69 -5.35
CA ARG A 83 6.27 -5.64 -6.46
C ARG A 83 5.70 -4.25 -6.67
N PHE A 84 5.37 -3.56 -5.59
CA PHE A 84 4.88 -2.19 -5.67
C PHE A 84 5.94 -1.26 -6.25
N LEU A 85 7.19 -1.36 -5.81
CA LEU A 85 8.28 -0.50 -6.30
C LEU A 85 8.68 -0.80 -7.75
N GLN A 86 8.41 -2.00 -8.26
CA GLN A 86 8.57 -2.28 -9.69
C GLN A 86 7.60 -1.47 -10.55
N ILE A 87 6.40 -1.24 -10.04
CA ILE A 87 5.36 -0.47 -10.73
C ILE A 87 5.55 1.02 -10.49
N SER A 88 5.96 1.41 -9.31
CA SER A 88 6.05 2.81 -8.87
C SER A 88 7.34 3.07 -8.09
N PRO A 89 8.50 3.13 -8.76
CA PRO A 89 9.79 3.28 -8.09
C PRO A 89 9.93 4.57 -7.28
N GLN A 90 9.17 5.61 -7.61
CA GLN A 90 9.24 6.92 -6.96
C GLN A 90 8.54 6.93 -5.58
N HIS A 91 7.66 5.99 -5.30
CA HIS A 91 6.89 6.00 -4.04
C HIS A 91 7.51 5.10 -2.98
N THR A 92 8.75 5.42 -2.60
CA THR A 92 9.52 4.64 -1.61
C THR A 92 9.07 4.84 -0.17
N THR A 93 8.24 5.85 0.11
CA THR A 93 7.80 6.21 1.45
C THR A 93 6.51 5.51 1.90
N VAL A 94 5.89 4.71 1.05
CA VAL A 94 4.78 3.84 1.48
C VAL A 94 5.31 2.81 2.48
N ASN A 95 4.61 2.65 3.59
CA ASN A 95 5.04 1.78 4.67
C ASN A 95 4.49 0.36 4.47
N PHE A 96 5.38 -0.61 4.45
CA PHE A 96 5.05 -2.03 4.39
C PHE A 96 5.65 -2.72 5.62
N GLY A 97 4.87 -3.53 6.28
CA GLY A 97 5.36 -4.24 7.47
C GLY A 97 4.39 -5.28 7.98
N THR A 98 4.75 -5.91 9.10
CA THR A 98 3.88 -6.81 9.84
C THR A 98 3.15 -6.04 10.95
N PHE A 99 2.14 -6.65 11.55
CA PHE A 99 1.47 -6.06 12.72
C PHE A 99 2.47 -5.71 13.83
N HIS A 100 3.38 -6.63 14.16
CA HIS A 100 4.38 -6.40 15.20
C HIS A 100 5.29 -5.23 14.88
N SER A 101 5.86 -5.17 13.69
CA SER A 101 6.78 -4.10 13.30
C SER A 101 6.09 -2.74 13.25
N CYS A 102 4.87 -2.69 12.74
CA CYS A 102 4.12 -1.43 12.61
C CYS A 102 3.69 -0.89 13.98
N PHE A 103 3.15 -1.75 14.85
CA PHE A 103 2.74 -1.33 16.19
C PHE A 103 3.95 -0.97 17.05
N TYR A 104 5.06 -1.68 16.91
CA TYR A 104 6.29 -1.35 17.59
C TYR A 104 6.77 0.07 17.24
N GLN A 105 6.78 0.40 15.96
CA GLN A 105 7.16 1.75 15.49
C GLN A 105 6.21 2.82 16.04
N ILE A 106 4.91 2.56 16.05
CA ILE A 106 3.93 3.49 16.61
C ILE A 106 4.19 3.72 18.10
N LEU A 107 4.46 2.66 18.86
CA LEU A 107 4.75 2.75 20.29
C LEU A 107 6.03 3.53 20.57
N LEU A 108 7.09 3.31 19.79
CA LEU A 108 8.34 4.07 19.90
C LEU A 108 8.13 5.56 19.63
N ARG A 109 7.38 5.90 18.58
CA ARG A 109 7.07 7.30 18.24
C ARG A 109 6.19 7.99 19.28
N SER A 110 5.34 7.23 19.96
CA SER A 110 4.48 7.77 21.01
C SER A 110 5.24 8.06 22.31
N GLY A 111 6.47 7.56 22.47
CA GLY A 111 7.26 7.69 23.68
C GLY A 111 6.81 6.83 24.86
N ARG A 112 5.80 5.98 24.65
CA ARG A 112 5.25 5.10 25.70
C ARG A 112 6.11 3.88 25.97
N VAL A 113 6.93 3.48 25.02
CA VAL A 113 7.79 2.30 25.08
C VAL A 113 9.18 2.67 24.59
N SER A 114 10.21 2.21 25.29
CA SER A 114 11.60 2.29 24.83
C SER A 114 12.08 0.92 24.37
N PRO A 115 13.14 0.85 23.54
CA PRO A 115 13.65 -0.43 23.05
C PRO A 115 14.02 -1.44 24.14
N GLY A 116 14.43 -0.94 25.33
CA GLY A 116 14.77 -1.80 26.46
C GLY A 116 13.58 -2.40 27.22
N ASN A 117 12.35 -1.95 26.90
CA ASN A 117 11.14 -2.41 27.59
C ASN A 117 10.44 -3.56 26.87
N ILE A 118 11.01 -4.06 25.79
CA ILE A 118 10.40 -5.11 24.98
C ILE A 118 11.03 -6.43 25.32
N LEU A 119 10.16 -7.38 25.70
CA LEU A 119 10.56 -8.76 25.91
C LEU A 119 10.87 -9.42 24.55
N ASN A 120 12.12 -9.81 24.37
CA ASN A 120 12.48 -10.63 23.23
C ASN A 120 12.14 -12.09 23.53
N GLU A 121 11.13 -12.58 22.86
CA GLU A 121 10.89 -14.03 22.78
C GLU A 121 11.98 -14.66 21.91
N LYS A 122 12.83 -15.41 22.55
CA LYS A 122 13.72 -16.34 21.85
C LYS A 122 13.28 -17.76 22.12
#